data_2d6c043c2ae6317c47cee76f9c4d6e36
#
_entry.id   2d6c043c2ae6317c47cee76f9c4d6e36
#
_cell.length_a   1.000
_cell.length_b   1.000
_cell.length_c   1.000
_cell.angle_alpha   90.00
_cell.angle_beta   90.00
_cell.angle_gamma   90.00
#
_symmetry.space_group_name_H-M   'P 1'
#
loop_
_entity.id
_entity.type
_entity.pdbx_description
1 polymer ?
#
loop_
_entity_poly.entity_id
_entity_poly.type
_entity_poly.pdbx_seq_one_letter_code
_entity_poly.pdbx_strand_id
1 'polypeptide(L)'
;LGMSDMVYPGAQHTRFLHTIGATSLMQLALDTLRLKGADITDHERESAMIAILLHDIGHCPFSHALEHHIADTTHEDISLVFMDKLNRQFDGALSTAIEIFTHRYPKQYLTKLVSGQLDVDRLDYLRRDSFFTGVSEGIVSTDRIIKMLDVVDDQLVVEKKGIYSIEKFLVARRLMYWQVYLHKTVHSAEQLLINILRRAKWLVAQGEKVEASSPLKYFLTNHVVLDDFKSDAKRDNGLTTLENFAMLDDTDLMVAVKAWTTHPDRVLSRLCLNLVNRRLPKTIVQDQPADNGMVSLLTQGVMKKYNLTEDEAGYFVSSGVIANKAYSQRHDQIFVKEKDGSITEIVNEADMLNIRALSTTVSKYYISWPKDIND
;
A
#
# COMPACT_ATOMS: atom_id res chain seq x y z
N LEU A 1 5.21 -2.97 -4.02
CA LEU A 1 4.71 -2.33 -5.27
C LEU A 1 3.65 -3.18 -6.00
N GLY A 2 3.00 -4.17 -5.36
CA GLY A 2 1.97 -5.00 -5.98
C GLY A 2 2.45 -5.61 -7.29
N MET A 3 1.74 -5.34 -8.38
CA MET A 3 2.03 -5.85 -9.72
C MET A 3 2.86 -4.87 -10.59
N SER A 4 3.59 -3.94 -9.97
CA SER A 4 4.34 -2.90 -10.71
C SER A 4 5.47 -3.45 -11.59
N ASP A 5 6.01 -4.63 -11.27
CA ASP A 5 6.97 -5.37 -12.10
C ASP A 5 6.45 -5.71 -13.50
N MET A 6 5.12 -5.77 -13.66
CA MET A 6 4.49 -5.91 -14.97
C MET A 6 4.76 -4.73 -15.91
N VAL A 7 5.17 -3.58 -15.39
CA VAL A 7 5.54 -2.38 -16.17
C VAL A 7 7.01 -2.05 -16.00
N TYR A 8 7.51 -2.16 -14.78
CA TYR A 8 8.86 -1.82 -14.35
C TYR A 8 9.58 -3.09 -13.89
N PRO A 9 10.25 -3.85 -14.76
CA PRO A 9 10.82 -5.15 -14.42
C PRO A 9 11.84 -5.12 -13.27
N GLY A 10 12.44 -3.95 -12.99
CA GLY A 10 13.34 -3.73 -11.85
C GLY A 10 12.63 -3.61 -10.51
N ALA A 11 11.31 -3.44 -10.47
CA ALA A 11 10.50 -3.27 -9.24
C ALA A 11 10.30 -4.59 -8.49
N GLN A 12 11.40 -5.24 -8.11
CA GLN A 12 11.47 -6.56 -7.46
C GLN A 12 11.89 -6.48 -5.99
N HIS A 13 12.05 -5.30 -5.43
CA HIS A 13 12.43 -5.12 -4.04
C HIS A 13 11.30 -5.49 -3.09
N THR A 14 11.67 -6.01 -1.94
CA THR A 14 10.73 -6.53 -0.94
C THR A 14 10.36 -5.47 0.08
N ARG A 15 9.24 -5.68 0.78
CA ARG A 15 8.87 -4.90 1.97
C ARG A 15 9.93 -4.96 3.05
N PHE A 16 10.60 -6.10 3.21
CA PHE A 16 11.71 -6.23 4.16
C PHE A 16 12.84 -5.22 3.88
N LEU A 17 13.24 -5.05 2.61
CA LEU A 17 14.24 -4.05 2.23
C LEU A 17 13.76 -2.62 2.49
N HIS A 18 12.47 -2.34 2.24
CA HIS A 18 11.85 -1.06 2.56
C HIS A 18 11.89 -0.80 4.07
N THR A 19 11.43 -1.75 4.87
CA THR A 19 11.37 -1.63 6.34
C THR A 19 12.75 -1.37 6.94
N ILE A 20 13.79 -2.06 6.50
CA ILE A 20 15.18 -1.82 6.94
C ILE A 20 15.64 -0.40 6.54
N GLY A 21 15.29 0.04 5.32
CA GLY A 21 15.60 1.38 4.85
C GLY A 21 14.90 2.47 5.67
N ALA A 22 13.59 2.31 5.91
CA ALA A 22 12.81 3.22 6.75
C ALA A 22 13.36 3.28 8.19
N THR A 23 13.76 2.13 8.77
CA THR A 23 14.40 2.06 10.09
C THR A 23 15.74 2.82 10.11
N SER A 24 16.54 2.70 9.06
CA SER A 24 17.79 3.46 8.92
C SER A 24 17.55 4.98 8.86
N LEU A 25 16.52 5.40 8.11
CA LEU A 25 16.13 6.81 8.06
C LEU A 25 15.56 7.30 9.39
N MET A 26 14.81 6.47 10.11
CA MET A 26 14.34 6.78 11.46
C MET A 26 15.51 7.04 12.40
N GLN A 27 16.51 6.17 12.41
CA GLN A 27 17.72 6.37 13.20
C GLN A 27 18.37 7.73 12.88
N LEU A 28 18.57 8.04 11.60
CA LEU A 28 19.18 9.29 11.18
C LEU A 28 18.35 10.52 11.59
N ALA A 29 17.02 10.44 11.50
CA ALA A 29 16.11 11.50 11.92
C ALA A 29 16.19 11.75 13.43
N LEU A 30 16.12 10.69 14.24
CA LEU A 30 16.21 10.78 15.70
C LEU A 30 17.56 11.33 16.17
N ASP A 31 18.66 10.87 15.58
CA ASP A 31 20.01 11.38 15.87
C ASP A 31 20.14 12.88 15.49
N THR A 32 19.56 13.28 14.35
CA THR A 32 19.52 14.69 13.92
C THR A 32 18.73 15.55 14.90
N LEU A 33 17.56 15.11 15.33
CA LEU A 33 16.72 15.85 16.28
C LEU A 33 17.38 15.96 17.65
N ARG A 34 18.01 14.92 18.15
CA ARG A 34 18.81 14.96 19.39
C ARG A 34 19.94 15.98 19.33
N LEU A 35 20.69 16.00 18.21
CA LEU A 35 21.75 17.00 17.98
C LEU A 35 21.24 18.44 17.99
N LYS A 36 19.96 18.65 17.66
CA LYS A 36 19.28 19.95 17.71
C LYS A 36 18.64 20.27 19.06
N GLY A 37 18.78 19.37 20.04
CA GLY A 37 18.31 19.59 21.41
C GLY A 37 16.91 19.01 21.70
N ALA A 38 16.32 18.22 20.79
CA ALA A 38 15.09 17.51 21.10
C ALA A 38 15.31 16.49 22.22
N ASP A 39 14.40 16.50 23.20
CA ASP A 39 14.45 15.56 24.32
C ASP A 39 13.93 14.20 23.88
N ILE A 40 14.84 13.31 23.50
CA ILE A 40 14.57 11.93 23.07
C ILE A 40 15.44 11.00 23.90
N THR A 41 14.84 10.19 24.76
CA THR A 41 15.54 9.17 25.55
C THR A 41 16.00 8.00 24.66
N ASP A 42 16.91 7.16 25.16
CA ASP A 42 17.34 5.96 24.41
C ASP A 42 16.19 4.97 24.24
N HIS A 43 15.31 4.86 25.24
CA HIS A 43 14.12 4.04 25.17
C HIS A 43 13.14 4.52 24.09
N GLU A 44 12.88 5.83 23.99
CA GLU A 44 12.03 6.40 22.93
C GLU A 44 12.64 6.20 21.55
N ARG A 45 13.96 6.36 21.45
CA ARG A 45 14.70 6.12 20.20
C ARG A 45 14.54 4.67 19.73
N GLU A 46 14.75 3.70 20.61
CA GLU A 46 14.56 2.28 20.30
C GLU A 46 13.11 1.98 19.94
N SER A 47 12.15 2.50 20.72
CA SER A 47 10.72 2.30 20.48
C SER A 47 10.25 2.86 19.14
N ALA A 48 10.71 4.04 18.74
CA ALA A 48 10.39 4.60 17.43
C ALA A 48 11.00 3.78 16.28
N MET A 49 12.21 3.24 16.48
CA MET A 49 12.83 2.32 15.50
C MET A 49 12.05 1.01 15.40
N ILE A 50 11.56 0.45 16.52
CA ILE A 50 10.70 -0.75 16.51
C ILE A 50 9.36 -0.44 15.83
N ALA A 51 8.75 0.72 16.11
CA ALA A 51 7.48 1.11 15.51
C ALA A 51 7.57 1.15 13.97
N ILE A 52 8.59 1.80 13.41
CA ILE A 52 8.78 1.85 11.95
C ILE A 52 9.26 0.50 11.37
N LEU A 53 9.98 -0.32 12.14
CA LEU A 53 10.38 -1.66 11.71
C LEU A 53 9.17 -2.57 11.48
N LEU A 54 8.12 -2.43 12.29
CA LEU A 54 6.96 -3.31 12.29
C LEU A 54 5.72 -2.69 11.65
N HIS A 55 5.76 -1.43 11.20
CA HIS A 55 4.58 -0.70 10.71
C HIS A 55 3.85 -1.42 9.56
N ASP A 56 4.59 -2.09 8.69
CA ASP A 56 4.11 -2.72 7.45
C ASP A 56 3.97 -4.25 7.54
N ILE A 57 4.17 -4.86 8.74
CA ILE A 57 4.17 -6.33 8.89
C ILE A 57 2.80 -6.96 8.58
N GLY A 58 1.73 -6.20 8.68
CA GLY A 58 0.35 -6.63 8.42
C GLY A 58 -0.07 -6.58 6.95
N HIS A 59 0.81 -6.25 6.01
CA HIS A 59 0.46 -6.26 4.60
C HIS A 59 0.28 -7.67 4.05
N CYS A 60 -0.81 -7.88 3.31
CA CYS A 60 -1.05 -9.13 2.59
C CYS A 60 -0.17 -9.24 1.32
N PRO A 61 -0.09 -10.42 0.70
CA PRO A 61 0.54 -10.61 -0.60
C PRO A 61 0.04 -9.58 -1.62
N PHE A 62 0.92 -9.11 -2.49
CA PHE A 62 0.67 -8.03 -3.45
C PHE A 62 0.17 -6.73 -2.81
N SER A 63 0.39 -6.56 -1.51
CA SER A 63 0.16 -5.30 -0.77
C SER A 63 -1.29 -4.81 -0.89
N HIS A 64 -1.49 -3.54 -1.17
CA HIS A 64 -2.82 -2.92 -1.27
C HIS A 64 -3.72 -3.53 -2.36
N ALA A 65 -3.16 -4.23 -3.36
CA ALA A 65 -3.96 -4.86 -4.42
C ALA A 65 -4.94 -5.90 -3.87
N LEU A 66 -4.53 -6.66 -2.85
CA LEU A 66 -5.37 -7.72 -2.24
C LEU A 66 -5.87 -7.39 -0.83
N GLU A 67 -5.60 -6.19 -0.33
CA GLU A 67 -6.22 -5.68 0.89
C GLU A 67 -7.75 -5.75 0.77
N HIS A 68 -8.45 -6.15 1.82
CA HIS A 68 -9.88 -6.46 1.84
C HIS A 68 -10.34 -7.64 0.95
N HIS A 69 -9.44 -8.24 0.15
CA HIS A 69 -9.75 -9.44 -0.63
C HIS A 69 -9.24 -10.73 0.03
N ILE A 70 -8.18 -10.66 0.81
CA ILE A 70 -7.68 -11.77 1.65
C ILE A 70 -8.47 -11.81 2.97
N ALA A 71 -8.53 -10.69 3.70
CA ALA A 71 -9.27 -10.52 4.95
C ALA A 71 -9.99 -9.17 4.96
N ASP A 72 -11.12 -9.08 5.67
CA ASP A 72 -11.91 -7.83 5.78
C ASP A 72 -11.41 -7.00 6.96
N THR A 73 -10.21 -6.47 6.82
CA THR A 73 -9.53 -5.61 7.79
C THR A 73 -8.38 -4.86 7.13
N THR A 74 -7.84 -3.84 7.78
CA THR A 74 -6.71 -3.05 7.26
C THR A 74 -5.36 -3.68 7.62
N HIS A 75 -4.33 -3.37 6.84
CA HIS A 75 -2.97 -3.82 7.15
C HIS A 75 -2.43 -3.19 8.46
N GLU A 76 -2.84 -1.97 8.80
CA GLU A 76 -2.48 -1.32 10.06
C GLU A 76 -3.05 -2.09 11.27
N ASP A 77 -4.32 -2.54 11.19
CA ASP A 77 -4.94 -3.34 12.23
C ASP A 77 -4.24 -4.68 12.41
N ILE A 78 -3.88 -5.35 11.30
CA ILE A 78 -3.11 -6.61 11.35
C ILE A 78 -1.71 -6.36 11.91
N SER A 79 -1.03 -5.26 11.51
CA SER A 79 0.27 -4.87 12.07
C SER A 79 0.19 -4.71 13.58
N LEU A 80 -0.86 -4.06 14.08
CA LEU A 80 -1.08 -3.90 15.52
C LEU A 80 -1.25 -5.25 16.23
N VAL A 81 -2.00 -6.19 15.64
CA VAL A 81 -2.15 -7.54 16.21
C VAL A 81 -0.80 -8.28 16.29
N PHE A 82 0.05 -8.17 15.25
CA PHE A 82 1.41 -8.70 15.30
C PHE A 82 2.24 -8.05 16.41
N MET A 83 2.21 -6.72 16.51
CA MET A 83 2.93 -5.97 17.53
C MET A 83 2.47 -6.36 18.94
N ASP A 84 1.16 -6.51 19.17
CA ASP A 84 0.60 -6.96 20.45
C ASP A 84 1.04 -8.39 20.80
N LYS A 85 1.09 -9.29 19.82
CA LYS A 85 1.57 -10.67 20.04
C LYS A 85 3.06 -10.69 20.39
N LEU A 86 3.87 -9.94 19.65
CA LEU A 86 5.31 -9.78 19.94
C LEU A 86 5.53 -9.11 21.30
N ASN A 87 4.73 -8.09 21.63
CA ASN A 87 4.83 -7.41 22.93
C ASN A 87 4.61 -8.38 24.11
N ARG A 88 3.63 -9.29 24.00
CA ARG A 88 3.43 -10.36 25.00
C ARG A 88 4.62 -11.32 25.05
N GLN A 89 5.20 -11.68 23.90
CA GLN A 89 6.35 -12.58 23.80
C GLN A 89 7.64 -11.98 24.39
N PHE A 90 7.78 -10.66 24.32
CA PHE A 90 8.93 -9.90 24.82
C PHE A 90 8.62 -9.11 26.11
N ASP A 91 7.74 -9.64 26.95
CA ASP A 91 7.45 -9.14 28.30
C ASP A 91 7.13 -7.64 28.38
N GLY A 92 6.42 -7.11 27.35
CA GLY A 92 6.00 -5.72 27.32
C GLY A 92 7.00 -4.74 26.68
N ALA A 93 8.11 -5.23 26.12
CA ALA A 93 9.17 -4.37 25.55
C ALA A 93 8.71 -3.49 24.37
N LEU A 94 7.63 -3.84 23.67
CA LEU A 94 7.09 -3.09 22.54
C LEU A 94 6.00 -2.07 22.93
N SER A 95 5.66 -1.94 24.21
CA SER A 95 4.52 -1.11 24.65
C SER A 95 4.61 0.34 24.14
N THR A 96 5.75 1.00 24.32
CA THR A 96 5.98 2.36 23.83
C THR A 96 5.99 2.43 22.29
N ALA A 97 6.52 1.42 21.61
CA ALA A 97 6.47 1.35 20.13
C ALA A 97 5.03 1.26 19.62
N ILE A 98 4.16 0.49 20.29
CA ILE A 98 2.73 0.41 19.98
C ILE A 98 2.02 1.75 20.22
N GLU A 99 2.34 2.46 21.29
CA GLU A 99 1.78 3.79 21.55
C GLU A 99 2.20 4.80 20.47
N ILE A 100 3.46 4.77 20.05
CA ILE A 100 3.98 5.61 18.95
C ILE A 100 3.24 5.25 17.64
N PHE A 101 3.15 3.97 17.27
CA PHE A 101 2.48 3.50 16.06
C PHE A 101 1.00 3.88 16.03
N THR A 102 0.31 3.80 17.18
CA THR A 102 -1.12 4.10 17.30
C THR A 102 -1.43 5.57 17.59
N HIS A 103 -0.45 6.48 17.49
CA HIS A 103 -0.57 7.92 17.77
C HIS A 103 -1.06 8.27 19.20
N ARG A 104 -0.85 7.37 20.16
CA ARG A 104 -1.22 7.59 21.58
C ARG A 104 -0.07 8.07 22.44
N TYR A 105 1.17 8.04 21.91
CA TYR A 105 2.34 8.49 22.65
C TYR A 105 2.34 10.02 22.81
N PRO A 106 2.69 10.55 24.01
CA PRO A 106 2.60 11.99 24.28
C PRO A 106 3.43 12.86 23.34
N LYS A 107 4.68 12.49 23.03
CA LYS A 107 5.54 13.23 22.11
C LYS A 107 5.11 12.99 20.65
N GLN A 108 4.24 13.86 20.17
CA GLN A 108 3.60 13.71 18.84
C GLN A 108 4.57 13.74 17.68
N TYR A 109 5.71 14.44 17.77
CA TYR A 109 6.73 14.42 16.71
C TYR A 109 7.31 13.02 16.45
N LEU A 110 7.38 12.13 17.47
CA LEU A 110 7.81 10.74 17.29
C LEU A 110 6.77 9.94 16.48
N THR A 111 5.48 10.13 16.75
CA THR A 111 4.40 9.48 15.99
C THR A 111 4.38 9.97 14.54
N LYS A 112 4.67 11.26 14.32
CA LYS A 112 4.73 11.87 12.98
C LYS A 112 5.91 11.38 12.15
N LEU A 113 7.00 10.98 12.76
CA LEU A 113 8.12 10.34 12.05
C LEU A 113 7.76 8.95 11.53
N VAL A 114 6.85 8.23 12.19
CA VAL A 114 6.38 6.90 11.77
C VAL A 114 5.27 7.01 10.73
N SER A 115 4.26 7.85 10.99
CA SER A 115 3.10 8.03 10.11
C SER A 115 2.64 9.48 10.11
N GLY A 116 3.05 10.24 9.12
CA GLY A 116 2.74 11.66 8.93
C GLY A 116 2.75 12.04 7.45
N GLN A 117 2.60 13.32 7.14
CA GLN A 117 2.74 13.81 5.76
C GLN A 117 4.20 13.85 5.28
N LEU A 118 5.13 13.93 6.23
CA LEU A 118 6.58 13.92 6.00
C LEU A 118 7.21 12.96 7.00
N ASP A 119 7.02 11.66 6.79
CA ASP A 119 7.53 10.58 7.62
C ASP A 119 8.66 9.81 6.92
N VAL A 120 9.34 8.95 7.66
CA VAL A 120 10.47 8.18 7.13
C VAL A 120 10.03 7.03 6.23
N ASP A 121 8.80 6.53 6.39
CA ASP A 121 8.17 5.57 5.49
C ASP A 121 8.10 6.14 4.06
N ARG A 122 7.49 7.33 3.90
CA ARG A 122 7.39 8.01 2.60
C ARG A 122 8.74 8.40 2.02
N LEU A 123 9.68 8.82 2.86
CA LEU A 123 11.03 9.16 2.44
C LEU A 123 11.79 7.94 1.91
N ASP A 124 11.62 6.76 2.51
CA ASP A 124 12.24 5.53 2.00
C ASP A 124 11.56 5.05 0.74
N TYR A 125 10.23 4.85 0.75
CA TYR A 125 9.58 4.22 -0.40
C TYR A 125 9.68 5.08 -1.67
N LEU A 126 9.56 6.41 -1.59
CA LEU A 126 9.73 7.26 -2.78
C LEU A 126 11.12 7.11 -3.40
N ARG A 127 12.17 7.15 -2.58
CA ARG A 127 13.55 6.97 -3.03
C ARG A 127 13.78 5.57 -3.58
N ARG A 128 13.32 4.55 -2.88
CA ARG A 128 13.49 3.15 -3.22
C ARG A 128 12.74 2.78 -4.48
N ASP A 129 11.48 3.16 -4.57
CA ASP A 129 10.64 2.87 -5.72
C ASP A 129 11.13 3.58 -6.97
N SER A 130 11.58 4.86 -6.85
CA SER A 130 12.24 5.59 -7.92
C SER A 130 13.46 4.82 -8.44
N PHE A 131 14.31 4.32 -7.55
CA PHE A 131 15.51 3.57 -7.92
C PHE A 131 15.17 2.27 -8.67
N PHE A 132 14.28 1.45 -8.11
CA PHE A 132 13.97 0.14 -8.66
C PHE A 132 13.06 0.19 -9.90
N THR A 133 12.21 1.20 -10.03
CA THR A 133 11.40 1.41 -11.24
C THR A 133 12.16 2.14 -12.34
N GLY A 134 13.23 2.87 -12.00
CA GLY A 134 13.93 3.77 -12.92
C GLY A 134 13.18 5.08 -13.22
N VAL A 135 12.13 5.40 -12.45
CA VAL A 135 11.33 6.63 -12.61
C VAL A 135 11.98 7.76 -11.82
N SER A 136 12.68 8.65 -12.52
CA SER A 136 13.52 9.71 -11.93
C SER A 136 12.73 10.79 -11.18
N GLU A 137 11.45 10.93 -11.42
CA GLU A 137 10.55 11.89 -10.78
C GLU A 137 10.42 11.64 -9.26
N GLY A 138 10.65 10.42 -8.81
CA GLY A 138 10.65 10.07 -7.39
C GLY A 138 11.94 10.42 -6.64
N ILE A 139 12.98 10.93 -7.30
CA ILE A 139 14.23 11.31 -6.66
C ILE A 139 14.01 12.51 -5.75
N VAL A 140 14.16 12.32 -4.44
CA VAL A 140 14.08 13.34 -3.41
C VAL A 140 15.38 13.41 -2.62
N SER A 141 15.71 14.60 -2.10
CA SER A 141 16.93 14.82 -1.29
C SER A 141 16.67 14.42 0.17
N THR A 142 16.46 13.11 0.43
CA THR A 142 16.10 12.57 1.75
C THR A 142 17.04 13.03 2.86
N ASP A 143 18.36 12.94 2.65
CA ASP A 143 19.35 13.35 3.66
C ASP A 143 19.25 14.84 4.00
N ARG A 144 18.96 15.69 3.00
CA ARG A 144 18.74 17.11 3.24
C ARG A 144 17.44 17.37 4.00
N ILE A 145 16.35 16.66 3.64
CA ILE A 145 15.07 16.78 4.35
C ILE A 145 15.29 16.44 5.83
N ILE A 146 15.91 15.30 6.14
CA ILE A 146 16.16 14.87 7.51
C ILE A 146 17.02 15.90 8.26
N LYS A 147 18.08 16.42 7.65
CA LYS A 147 18.91 17.48 8.26
C LYS A 147 18.16 18.77 8.57
N MET A 148 17.05 19.02 7.87
CA MET A 148 16.21 20.21 8.08
C MET A 148 15.06 19.96 9.07
N LEU A 149 14.82 18.72 9.52
CA LEU A 149 13.84 18.44 10.57
C LEU A 149 14.26 19.11 11.89
N ASP A 150 13.27 19.57 12.63
CA ASP A 150 13.40 20.16 13.97
C ASP A 150 12.12 19.91 14.77
N VAL A 151 12.15 20.22 16.06
CA VAL A 151 10.99 20.12 16.95
C VAL A 151 10.71 21.46 17.60
N VAL A 152 9.47 21.94 17.56
CA VAL A 152 9.01 23.16 18.24
C VAL A 152 7.67 22.83 18.90
N ASP A 153 7.57 23.02 20.19
CA ASP A 153 6.34 22.78 20.97
C ASP A 153 5.69 21.41 20.67
N ASP A 154 6.51 20.36 20.74
CA ASP A 154 6.14 18.96 20.45
C ASP A 154 5.68 18.70 19.00
N GLN A 155 5.84 19.66 18.10
CA GLN A 155 5.52 19.50 16.67
C GLN A 155 6.78 19.21 15.86
N LEU A 156 6.69 18.25 14.95
CA LEU A 156 7.70 18.04 13.91
C LEU A 156 7.60 19.17 12.89
N VAL A 157 8.70 19.90 12.70
CA VAL A 157 8.77 21.04 11.79
C VAL A 157 9.97 20.92 10.84
N VAL A 158 9.98 21.71 9.77
CA VAL A 158 11.11 21.81 8.85
C VAL A 158 11.68 23.22 8.92
N GLU A 159 12.98 23.39 9.05
CA GLU A 159 13.63 24.70 8.96
C GLU A 159 13.34 25.34 7.58
N LYS A 160 13.08 26.65 7.53
CA LYS A 160 12.72 27.39 6.31
C LYS A 160 13.70 27.16 5.14
N LYS A 161 14.99 27.02 5.42
CA LYS A 161 16.01 26.71 4.38
C LYS A 161 15.82 25.35 3.70
N GLY A 162 14.93 24.48 4.24
CA GLY A 162 14.54 23.17 3.70
C GLY A 162 13.33 23.20 2.77
N ILE A 163 12.61 24.33 2.66
CA ILE A 163 11.30 24.44 2.00
C ILE A 163 11.29 23.86 0.58
N TYR A 164 12.26 24.19 -0.26
CA TYR A 164 12.35 23.68 -1.64
C TYR A 164 12.52 22.16 -1.72
N SER A 165 13.13 21.54 -0.69
CA SER A 165 13.24 20.06 -0.63
C SER A 165 11.90 19.44 -0.31
N ILE A 166 11.07 20.08 0.52
CA ILE A 166 9.72 19.62 0.83
C ILE A 166 8.77 19.84 -0.35
N GLU A 167 8.85 20.98 -1.02
CA GLU A 167 8.09 21.23 -2.25
C GLU A 167 8.38 20.14 -3.30
N LYS A 168 9.68 19.84 -3.53
CA LYS A 168 10.09 18.76 -4.43
C LYS A 168 9.56 17.40 -3.98
N PHE A 169 9.60 17.10 -2.67
CA PHE A 169 9.07 15.86 -2.11
C PHE A 169 7.56 15.69 -2.40
N LEU A 170 6.77 16.75 -2.21
CA LEU A 170 5.32 16.71 -2.48
C LEU A 170 5.01 16.53 -3.97
N VAL A 171 5.79 17.19 -4.83
CA VAL A 171 5.69 17.03 -6.29
C VAL A 171 6.08 15.60 -6.71
N ALA A 172 7.22 15.11 -6.22
CA ALA A 172 7.70 13.75 -6.49
C ALA A 172 6.66 12.70 -6.08
N ARG A 173 6.06 12.84 -4.89
CA ARG A 173 4.98 11.99 -4.42
C ARG A 173 3.81 11.96 -5.41
N ARG A 174 3.34 13.13 -5.88
CA ARG A 174 2.24 13.22 -6.87
C ARG A 174 2.59 12.50 -8.17
N LEU A 175 3.81 12.70 -8.67
CA LEU A 175 4.25 12.12 -9.93
C LEU A 175 4.40 10.60 -9.82
N MET A 176 5.02 10.08 -8.75
CA MET A 176 5.15 8.66 -8.51
C MET A 176 3.79 7.96 -8.40
N TYR A 177 2.79 8.62 -7.79
CA TYR A 177 1.45 8.05 -7.75
C TYR A 177 0.88 7.81 -9.14
N TRP A 178 0.96 8.79 -10.05
CA TRP A 178 0.40 8.63 -11.39
C TRP A 178 1.25 7.80 -12.33
N GLN A 179 2.57 7.87 -12.20
CA GLN A 179 3.46 7.14 -13.09
C GLN A 179 3.67 5.69 -12.66
N VAL A 180 3.70 5.40 -11.36
CA VAL A 180 4.00 4.07 -10.84
C VAL A 180 2.79 3.42 -10.20
N TYR A 181 2.29 3.96 -9.07
CA TYR A 181 1.31 3.26 -8.24
C TYR A 181 -0.08 3.17 -8.89
N LEU A 182 -0.49 4.18 -9.62
CA LEU A 182 -1.78 4.23 -10.34
C LEU A 182 -1.60 4.06 -11.86
N HIS A 183 -0.45 3.52 -12.30
CA HIS A 183 -0.24 3.26 -13.71
C HIS A 183 -1.30 2.28 -14.24
N LYS A 184 -1.99 2.66 -15.34
CA LYS A 184 -3.14 1.90 -15.88
C LYS A 184 -2.87 0.41 -16.10
N THR A 185 -1.65 0.03 -16.47
CA THR A 185 -1.29 -1.38 -16.71
C THR A 185 -1.05 -2.11 -15.39
N VAL A 186 -0.47 -1.46 -14.38
CA VAL A 186 -0.35 -2.01 -13.02
C VAL A 186 -1.73 -2.28 -12.47
N HIS A 187 -2.60 -1.26 -12.48
CA HIS A 187 -3.99 -1.38 -12.03
C HIS A 187 -4.76 -2.48 -12.78
N SER A 188 -4.55 -2.61 -14.09
CA SER A 188 -5.13 -3.69 -14.90
C SER A 188 -4.71 -5.08 -14.43
N ALA A 189 -3.43 -5.27 -14.08
CA ALA A 189 -2.91 -6.54 -13.58
C ALA A 189 -3.45 -6.85 -12.18
N GLU A 190 -3.53 -5.84 -11.30
CA GLU A 190 -4.11 -5.97 -9.97
C GLU A 190 -5.59 -6.35 -10.02
N GLN A 191 -6.39 -5.70 -10.86
CA GLN A 191 -7.81 -6.04 -11.05
C GLN A 191 -7.98 -7.47 -11.59
N LEU A 192 -7.10 -7.91 -12.49
CA LEU A 192 -7.08 -9.29 -12.98
C LEU A 192 -6.81 -10.28 -11.84
N LEU A 193 -5.81 -10.00 -10.99
CA LEU A 193 -5.49 -10.83 -9.83
C LEU A 193 -6.63 -10.86 -8.80
N ILE A 194 -7.26 -9.73 -8.54
CA ILE A 194 -8.46 -9.62 -7.68
C ILE A 194 -9.57 -10.53 -8.22
N ASN A 195 -9.85 -10.46 -9.53
CA ASN A 195 -10.92 -11.26 -10.13
C ASN A 195 -10.60 -12.77 -10.13
N ILE A 196 -9.32 -13.15 -10.26
CA ILE A 196 -8.87 -14.53 -10.07
C ILE A 196 -9.20 -15.00 -8.66
N LEU A 197 -8.82 -14.23 -7.64
CA LEU A 197 -9.06 -14.58 -6.24
C LEU A 197 -10.57 -14.66 -5.91
N ARG A 198 -11.35 -13.68 -6.40
CA ARG A 198 -12.81 -13.68 -6.25
C ARG A 198 -13.45 -14.92 -6.87
N ARG A 199 -13.03 -15.33 -8.10
CA ARG A 199 -13.54 -16.56 -8.73
C ARG A 199 -13.14 -17.80 -7.97
N ALA A 200 -11.89 -17.89 -7.49
CA ALA A 200 -11.43 -19.00 -6.67
C ALA A 200 -12.23 -19.12 -5.37
N LYS A 201 -12.45 -18.02 -4.64
CA LYS A 201 -13.31 -18.02 -3.43
C LYS A 201 -14.75 -18.45 -3.73
N TRP A 202 -15.31 -17.97 -4.85
CA TRP A 202 -16.66 -18.37 -5.26
C TRP A 202 -16.74 -19.89 -5.54
N LEU A 203 -15.77 -20.47 -6.24
CA LEU A 203 -15.72 -21.91 -6.52
C LEU A 203 -15.61 -22.73 -5.24
N VAL A 204 -14.75 -22.32 -4.31
CA VAL A 204 -14.63 -22.98 -2.99
C VAL A 204 -15.96 -22.92 -2.23
N ALA A 205 -16.66 -21.80 -2.27
CA ALA A 205 -17.99 -21.65 -1.65
C ALA A 205 -19.08 -22.52 -2.30
N GLN A 206 -18.91 -22.91 -3.58
CA GLN A 206 -19.77 -23.89 -4.27
C GLN A 206 -19.37 -25.36 -3.99
N GLY A 207 -18.34 -25.59 -3.17
CA GLY A 207 -17.82 -26.92 -2.86
C GLY A 207 -16.85 -27.48 -3.91
N GLU A 208 -16.43 -26.67 -4.88
CA GLU A 208 -15.45 -27.07 -5.89
C GLU A 208 -14.03 -27.15 -5.28
N LYS A 209 -13.25 -28.09 -5.80
CA LYS A 209 -11.87 -28.26 -5.35
C LYS A 209 -10.95 -27.27 -6.07
N VAL A 210 -10.38 -26.34 -5.32
CA VAL A 210 -9.38 -25.39 -5.80
C VAL A 210 -8.04 -25.67 -5.10
N GLU A 211 -7.01 -26.04 -5.84
CA GLU A 211 -5.68 -26.35 -5.27
C GLU A 211 -5.00 -25.08 -4.77
N ALA A 212 -4.49 -25.13 -3.53
CA ALA A 212 -3.77 -24.02 -2.91
C ALA A 212 -2.87 -24.54 -1.79
N SER A 213 -1.84 -23.77 -1.40
CA SER A 213 -1.08 -23.99 -0.16
C SER A 213 -2.01 -23.95 1.05
N SER A 214 -1.59 -24.55 2.16
CA SER A 214 -2.41 -24.57 3.39
C SER A 214 -2.80 -23.17 3.86
N PRO A 215 -1.89 -22.16 3.93
CA PRO A 215 -2.25 -20.80 4.28
C PRO A 215 -3.25 -20.17 3.29
N LEU A 216 -3.01 -20.27 1.99
CA LEU A 216 -3.91 -19.69 1.00
C LEU A 216 -5.30 -20.36 1.04
N LYS A 217 -5.35 -21.67 1.17
CA LYS A 217 -6.60 -22.43 1.29
C LYS A 217 -7.44 -21.94 2.47
N TYR A 218 -6.80 -21.63 3.60
CA TYR A 218 -7.50 -21.07 4.76
C TYR A 218 -8.25 -19.77 4.39
N PHE A 219 -7.60 -18.82 3.70
CA PHE A 219 -8.21 -17.55 3.28
C PHE A 219 -9.16 -17.67 2.08
N LEU A 220 -9.08 -18.73 1.30
CA LEU A 220 -10.07 -19.02 0.25
C LEU A 220 -11.37 -19.58 0.84
N THR A 221 -11.27 -20.36 1.92
CA THR A 221 -12.40 -21.07 2.53
C THR A 221 -13.15 -20.23 3.57
N ASN A 222 -12.46 -19.33 4.25
CA ASN A 222 -13.01 -18.57 5.37
C ASN A 222 -13.18 -17.09 5.04
N HIS A 223 -14.28 -16.49 5.50
CA HIS A 223 -14.38 -15.04 5.62
C HIS A 223 -13.69 -14.62 6.92
N VAL A 224 -12.61 -13.89 6.80
CA VAL A 224 -11.73 -13.53 7.91
C VAL A 224 -11.87 -12.05 8.21
N VAL A 225 -12.11 -11.72 9.49
CA VAL A 225 -12.22 -10.36 10.03
C VAL A 225 -11.16 -10.12 11.10
N LEU A 226 -11.02 -8.89 11.59
CA LEU A 226 -10.00 -8.52 12.58
C LEU A 226 -10.02 -9.38 13.84
N ASP A 227 -11.20 -9.74 14.35
CA ASP A 227 -11.31 -10.53 15.59
C ASP A 227 -10.78 -11.97 15.43
N ASP A 228 -10.77 -12.51 14.21
CA ASP A 228 -10.14 -13.81 13.94
C ASP A 228 -8.62 -13.75 14.13
N PHE A 229 -7.98 -12.62 13.77
CA PHE A 229 -6.55 -12.41 13.97
C PHE A 229 -6.15 -12.29 15.45
N LYS A 230 -7.03 -11.72 16.28
CA LYS A 230 -6.81 -11.59 17.72
C LYS A 230 -6.98 -12.92 18.47
N SER A 231 -7.65 -13.88 17.85
CA SER A 231 -7.96 -15.17 18.45
C SER A 231 -6.74 -16.11 18.43
N ASP A 232 -6.40 -16.69 19.57
CA ASP A 232 -5.38 -17.74 19.69
C ASP A 232 -5.95 -19.14 19.35
N ALA A 233 -7.21 -19.24 18.92
CA ALA A 233 -7.83 -20.49 18.51
C ALA A 233 -7.16 -21.08 17.26
N LYS A 234 -6.68 -22.31 17.39
CA LYS A 234 -6.12 -23.04 16.25
C LYS A 234 -7.24 -23.52 15.31
N ARG A 235 -6.96 -23.45 14.01
CA ARG A 235 -7.84 -23.90 12.94
C ARG A 235 -7.53 -25.34 12.55
N ASP A 236 -8.25 -25.91 11.59
CA ASP A 236 -8.13 -27.32 11.18
C ASP A 236 -6.70 -27.73 10.78
N ASN A 237 -5.90 -26.80 10.29
CA ASN A 237 -4.50 -27.02 9.95
C ASN A 237 -3.52 -26.86 11.13
N GLY A 238 -4.03 -26.67 12.35
CA GLY A 238 -3.23 -26.53 13.56
C GLY A 238 -2.61 -25.14 13.79
N LEU A 239 -2.91 -24.16 12.91
CA LEU A 239 -2.40 -22.78 12.98
C LEU A 239 -3.53 -21.82 13.40
N THR A 240 -3.16 -20.71 14.05
CA THR A 240 -4.06 -19.57 14.26
C THR A 240 -4.25 -18.80 12.94
N THR A 241 -5.22 -17.88 12.87
CA THR A 241 -5.40 -16.98 11.72
C THR A 241 -4.15 -16.16 11.47
N LEU A 242 -3.54 -15.60 12.52
CA LEU A 242 -2.34 -14.79 12.42
C LEU A 242 -1.13 -15.61 11.91
N GLU A 243 -0.98 -16.87 12.35
CA GLU A 243 0.07 -17.78 11.86
C GLU A 243 -0.14 -18.17 10.40
N ASN A 244 -1.38 -18.42 9.97
CA ASN A 244 -1.70 -18.62 8.55
C ASN A 244 -1.34 -17.39 7.71
N PHE A 245 -1.62 -16.18 8.21
CA PHE A 245 -1.28 -14.94 7.53
C PHE A 245 0.24 -14.72 7.43
N ALA A 246 0.97 -15.00 8.52
CA ALA A 246 2.43 -14.87 8.55
C ALA A 246 3.16 -15.82 7.58
N MET A 247 2.52 -16.93 7.20
CA MET A 247 3.05 -17.90 6.24
C MET A 247 2.65 -17.61 4.79
N LEU A 248 1.72 -16.67 4.57
CA LEU A 248 1.18 -16.38 3.25
C LEU A 248 2.03 -15.30 2.55
N ASP A 249 2.52 -15.60 1.35
CA ASP A 249 3.29 -14.67 0.53
C ASP A 249 2.82 -14.61 -0.94
N ASP A 250 3.48 -13.76 -1.75
CA ASP A 250 3.21 -13.60 -3.18
C ASP A 250 3.39 -14.92 -3.94
N THR A 251 4.31 -15.79 -3.46
CA THR A 251 4.62 -17.08 -4.09
C THR A 251 3.43 -18.03 -3.99
N ASP A 252 2.73 -18.08 -2.84
CA ASP A 252 1.53 -18.91 -2.67
C ASP A 252 0.48 -18.61 -3.74
N LEU A 253 0.22 -17.30 -3.97
CA LEU A 253 -0.73 -16.88 -4.98
C LEU A 253 -0.25 -17.18 -6.39
N MET A 254 1.02 -16.92 -6.71
CA MET A 254 1.54 -17.17 -8.06
C MET A 254 1.62 -18.65 -8.39
N VAL A 255 1.95 -19.52 -7.44
CA VAL A 255 1.89 -20.98 -7.61
C VAL A 255 0.45 -21.43 -7.85
N ALA A 256 -0.49 -20.95 -7.05
CA ALA A 256 -1.90 -21.24 -7.20
C ALA A 256 -2.44 -20.77 -8.58
N VAL A 257 -2.15 -19.54 -8.97
CA VAL A 257 -2.53 -18.99 -10.29
C VAL A 257 -2.01 -19.85 -11.43
N LYS A 258 -0.75 -20.32 -11.36
CA LYS A 258 -0.18 -21.22 -12.37
C LYS A 258 -0.89 -22.57 -12.41
N ALA A 259 -1.17 -23.16 -11.24
CA ALA A 259 -1.92 -24.42 -11.15
C ALA A 259 -3.35 -24.28 -11.72
N TRP A 260 -4.00 -23.15 -11.46
CA TRP A 260 -5.37 -22.89 -11.91
C TRP A 260 -5.48 -22.61 -13.42
N THR A 261 -4.38 -22.45 -14.16
CA THR A 261 -4.43 -22.31 -15.63
C THR A 261 -5.09 -23.52 -16.33
N THR A 262 -5.08 -24.68 -15.69
CA THR A 262 -5.67 -25.93 -16.19
C THR A 262 -6.93 -26.35 -15.42
N HIS A 263 -7.47 -25.48 -14.57
CA HIS A 263 -8.68 -25.76 -13.79
C HIS A 263 -9.89 -25.94 -14.74
N PRO A 264 -10.82 -26.88 -14.44
CA PRO A 264 -12.02 -27.14 -15.25
C PRO A 264 -12.93 -25.92 -15.42
N ASP A 265 -12.98 -25.02 -14.42
CA ASP A 265 -13.73 -23.78 -14.53
C ASP A 265 -13.10 -22.86 -15.57
N ARG A 266 -13.89 -22.55 -16.60
CA ARG A 266 -13.45 -21.79 -17.79
C ARG A 266 -13.14 -20.32 -17.48
N VAL A 267 -13.77 -19.73 -16.46
CA VAL A 267 -13.54 -18.35 -16.03
C VAL A 267 -12.19 -18.29 -15.31
N LEU A 268 -12.01 -19.13 -14.28
CA LEU A 268 -10.78 -19.16 -13.49
C LEU A 268 -9.56 -19.45 -14.37
N SER A 269 -9.62 -20.53 -15.17
CA SER A 269 -8.48 -20.92 -16.01
C SER A 269 -8.11 -19.83 -17.03
N ARG A 270 -9.10 -19.16 -17.63
CA ARG A 270 -8.83 -18.07 -18.62
C ARG A 270 -8.24 -16.84 -17.94
N LEU A 271 -8.75 -16.41 -16.79
CA LEU A 271 -8.18 -15.30 -16.04
C LEU A 271 -6.72 -15.60 -15.66
N CYS A 272 -6.44 -16.79 -15.15
CA CYS A 272 -5.08 -17.24 -14.80
C CYS A 272 -4.15 -17.28 -16.03
N LEU A 273 -4.61 -17.84 -17.16
CA LEU A 273 -3.85 -17.85 -18.42
C LEU A 273 -3.55 -16.43 -18.91
N ASN A 274 -4.50 -15.51 -18.74
CA ASN A 274 -4.29 -14.11 -19.11
C ASN A 274 -3.18 -13.47 -18.25
N LEU A 275 -3.17 -13.69 -16.95
CA LEU A 275 -2.13 -13.16 -16.06
C LEU A 275 -0.76 -13.77 -16.36
N VAL A 276 -0.66 -15.12 -16.39
CA VAL A 276 0.60 -15.84 -16.63
C VAL A 276 1.23 -15.49 -17.97
N ASN A 277 0.41 -15.35 -19.03
CA ASN A 277 0.86 -14.98 -20.38
C ASN A 277 0.92 -13.47 -20.61
N ARG A 278 0.76 -12.64 -19.58
CA ARG A 278 0.76 -11.18 -19.65
C ARG A 278 -0.23 -10.63 -20.71
N ARG A 279 -1.37 -11.29 -20.87
CA ARG A 279 -2.50 -10.82 -21.72
C ARG A 279 -3.41 -9.92 -20.88
N LEU A 280 -2.83 -8.82 -20.39
CA LEU A 280 -3.52 -7.90 -19.50
C LEU A 280 -4.68 -7.21 -20.22
N PRO A 281 -5.78 -6.90 -19.50
CA PRO A 281 -6.91 -6.15 -20.05
C PRO A 281 -6.49 -4.81 -20.65
N LYS A 282 -7.23 -4.32 -21.62
CA LYS A 282 -7.18 -2.93 -22.07
C LYS A 282 -7.83 -2.08 -20.98
N THR A 283 -7.16 -1.03 -20.52
CA THR A 283 -7.70 -0.12 -19.52
C THR A 283 -7.64 1.31 -20.03
N ILE A 284 -8.77 1.99 -20.00
CA ILE A 284 -8.89 3.43 -20.25
C ILE A 284 -9.09 4.11 -18.92
N VAL A 285 -8.35 5.21 -18.70
CA VAL A 285 -8.49 6.10 -17.56
C VAL A 285 -8.96 7.46 -18.07
N GLN A 286 -10.03 7.98 -17.50
CA GLN A 286 -10.72 9.18 -17.98
C GLN A 286 -11.25 10.05 -16.82
N ASP A 287 -11.66 11.29 -17.15
CA ASP A 287 -12.12 12.27 -16.15
C ASP A 287 -13.59 12.09 -15.75
N GLN A 288 -14.37 11.34 -16.52
CA GLN A 288 -15.79 11.09 -16.26
C GLN A 288 -16.03 9.59 -15.98
N PRO A 289 -17.09 9.23 -15.24
CA PRO A 289 -17.49 7.85 -15.08
C PRO A 289 -17.63 7.12 -16.41
N ALA A 290 -17.36 5.81 -16.42
CA ALA A 290 -17.65 5.00 -17.58
C ALA A 290 -19.16 5.00 -17.85
N ASP A 291 -19.55 5.18 -19.12
CA ASP A 291 -20.94 5.07 -19.52
C ASP A 291 -21.45 3.63 -19.31
N ASN A 292 -22.62 3.51 -18.66
CA ASN A 292 -23.23 2.21 -18.38
C ASN A 292 -23.53 1.43 -19.68
N GLY A 293 -23.88 2.12 -20.77
CA GLY A 293 -24.09 1.53 -22.09
C GLY A 293 -22.81 0.88 -22.63
N MET A 294 -21.66 1.54 -22.46
CA MET A 294 -20.36 1.00 -22.83
C MET A 294 -20.00 -0.24 -22.00
N VAL A 295 -20.20 -0.20 -20.68
CA VAL A 295 -19.97 -1.36 -19.80
C VAL A 295 -20.80 -2.55 -20.24
N SER A 296 -22.11 -2.33 -20.49
CA SER A 296 -23.03 -3.38 -20.96
C SER A 296 -22.62 -3.95 -22.32
N LEU A 297 -22.20 -3.10 -23.28
CA LEU A 297 -21.76 -3.53 -24.61
C LEU A 297 -20.51 -4.42 -24.52
N LEU A 298 -19.53 -4.03 -23.71
CA LEU A 298 -18.30 -4.79 -23.49
C LEU A 298 -18.59 -6.13 -22.80
N THR A 299 -19.49 -6.15 -21.83
CA THR A 299 -19.93 -7.37 -21.14
C THR A 299 -20.60 -8.32 -22.13
N GLN A 300 -21.50 -7.84 -22.97
CA GLN A 300 -22.14 -8.64 -24.04
C GLN A 300 -21.10 -9.18 -25.04
N GLY A 301 -20.10 -8.38 -25.40
CA GLY A 301 -18.98 -8.80 -26.24
C GLY A 301 -18.22 -9.98 -25.62
N VAL A 302 -17.93 -9.92 -24.32
CA VAL A 302 -17.29 -11.01 -23.55
C VAL A 302 -18.19 -12.26 -23.53
N MET A 303 -19.47 -12.09 -23.18
CA MET A 303 -20.45 -13.20 -23.19
C MET A 303 -20.45 -13.95 -24.52
N LYS A 304 -20.59 -13.22 -25.61
CA LYS A 304 -20.64 -13.80 -26.95
C LYS A 304 -19.33 -14.49 -27.34
N LYS A 305 -18.21 -13.81 -27.12
CA LYS A 305 -16.90 -14.32 -27.56
C LYS A 305 -16.40 -15.50 -26.75
N TYR A 306 -16.65 -15.50 -25.44
CA TYR A 306 -16.16 -16.56 -24.56
C TYR A 306 -17.23 -17.59 -24.23
N ASN A 307 -18.45 -17.41 -24.74
CA ASN A 307 -19.64 -18.24 -24.45
C ASN A 307 -19.84 -18.37 -22.91
N LEU A 308 -20.01 -17.21 -22.27
CA LEU A 308 -20.19 -17.05 -20.82
C LEU A 308 -21.57 -16.46 -20.50
N THR A 309 -22.03 -16.70 -19.28
CA THR A 309 -23.17 -15.96 -18.71
C THR A 309 -22.78 -14.52 -18.38
N GLU A 310 -23.75 -13.66 -18.06
CA GLU A 310 -23.51 -12.29 -17.67
C GLU A 310 -22.66 -12.21 -16.39
N ASP A 311 -22.99 -12.99 -15.37
CA ASP A 311 -22.24 -13.08 -14.12
C ASP A 311 -20.78 -13.52 -14.34
N GLU A 312 -20.55 -14.48 -15.22
CA GLU A 312 -19.21 -14.95 -15.58
C GLU A 312 -18.44 -13.88 -16.38
N ALA A 313 -19.09 -13.17 -17.28
CA ALA A 313 -18.50 -12.09 -18.06
C ALA A 313 -18.10 -10.91 -17.17
N GLY A 314 -18.80 -10.68 -16.06
CA GLY A 314 -18.48 -9.68 -15.03
C GLY A 314 -17.10 -9.84 -14.39
N TYR A 315 -16.45 -11.00 -14.48
CA TYR A 315 -15.06 -11.19 -14.05
C TYR A 315 -14.04 -10.64 -15.05
N PHE A 316 -14.45 -10.27 -16.26
CA PHE A 316 -13.56 -9.79 -17.33
C PHE A 316 -13.72 -8.31 -17.61
N VAL A 317 -14.81 -7.70 -17.18
CA VAL A 317 -15.08 -6.26 -17.34
C VAL A 317 -15.11 -5.61 -15.98
N SER A 318 -14.29 -4.60 -15.76
CA SER A 318 -14.20 -3.88 -14.49
C SER A 318 -14.29 -2.38 -14.74
N SER A 319 -14.99 -1.65 -13.90
CA SER A 319 -15.00 -0.19 -13.91
C SER A 319 -15.01 0.33 -12.47
N GLY A 320 -14.48 1.54 -12.26
CA GLY A 320 -14.39 2.12 -10.94
C GLY A 320 -13.68 3.45 -10.91
N VAL A 321 -13.25 3.85 -9.71
CA VAL A 321 -12.56 5.12 -9.45
C VAL A 321 -11.18 4.84 -8.91
N ILE A 322 -10.19 5.57 -9.42
CA ILE A 322 -8.86 5.70 -8.83
C ILE A 322 -8.67 7.14 -8.38
N ALA A 323 -8.27 7.34 -7.14
CA ALA A 323 -8.11 8.68 -6.58
C ALA A 323 -6.79 8.83 -5.84
N ASN A 324 -6.20 10.01 -5.91
CA ASN A 324 -5.00 10.37 -5.19
C ASN A 324 -5.07 11.79 -4.64
N LYS A 325 -4.56 11.95 -3.42
CA LYS A 325 -4.33 13.23 -2.77
C LYS A 325 -2.89 13.26 -2.26
N ALA A 326 -2.07 14.13 -2.83
CA ALA A 326 -0.65 14.17 -2.47
C ALA A 326 -0.38 14.85 -1.13
N TYR A 327 -1.24 15.78 -0.68
CA TYR A 327 -1.11 16.50 0.58
C TYR A 327 -2.47 16.73 1.24
N SER A 328 -2.54 16.71 2.56
CA SER A 328 -3.77 17.00 3.33
C SER A 328 -3.60 18.24 4.19
N GLN A 329 -4.38 19.29 3.91
CA GLN A 329 -4.41 20.50 4.74
C GLN A 329 -5.28 20.34 6.00
N ARG A 330 -6.13 19.34 6.07
CA ARG A 330 -7.07 19.16 7.21
C ARG A 330 -6.52 18.30 8.32
N HIS A 331 -5.62 17.40 7.98
CA HIS A 331 -5.05 16.44 8.91
C HIS A 331 -3.54 16.36 8.65
N ASP A 332 -2.76 16.44 9.72
CA ASP A 332 -1.34 16.19 9.69
C ASP A 332 -0.55 17.14 8.78
N GLN A 333 -0.64 18.42 9.05
CA GLN A 333 0.01 19.48 8.27
C GLN A 333 1.55 19.42 8.40
N ILE A 334 2.27 19.86 7.36
CA ILE A 334 3.71 20.10 7.40
C ILE A 334 3.93 21.55 7.81
N PHE A 335 4.69 21.75 8.89
CA PHE A 335 5.02 23.07 9.40
C PHE A 335 6.45 23.47 9.08
N VAL A 336 6.64 24.74 8.78
CA VAL A 336 7.94 25.38 8.52
C VAL A 336 8.28 26.28 9.70
N LYS A 337 9.50 26.12 10.23
CA LYS A 337 10.07 26.98 11.29
C LYS A 337 10.77 28.18 10.65
N GLU A 338 10.31 29.38 10.98
CA GLU A 338 10.89 30.64 10.58
C GLU A 338 12.16 30.99 11.38
N LYS A 339 12.91 32.02 10.93
CA LYS A 339 14.15 32.48 11.60
C LYS A 339 13.89 33.05 12.99
N ASP A 340 12.72 33.62 13.21
CA ASP A 340 12.28 34.17 14.51
C ASP A 340 11.72 33.12 15.46
N GLY A 341 11.67 31.84 15.04
CA GLY A 341 11.16 30.70 15.80
C GLY A 341 9.65 30.46 15.62
N SER A 342 8.92 31.33 14.92
CA SER A 342 7.50 31.09 14.61
C SER A 342 7.36 29.90 13.65
N ILE A 343 6.19 29.26 13.66
CA ILE A 343 5.86 28.15 12.77
C ILE A 343 4.68 28.52 11.88
N THR A 344 4.76 28.13 10.61
CA THR A 344 3.74 28.38 9.60
C THR A 344 3.50 27.12 8.77
N GLU A 345 2.28 26.86 8.33
CA GLU A 345 1.98 25.75 7.43
C GLU A 345 2.65 25.97 6.07
N ILE A 346 3.22 24.89 5.50
CA ILE A 346 3.98 24.96 4.24
C ILE A 346 3.19 25.58 3.09
N VAL A 347 1.89 25.40 3.01
CA VAL A 347 1.03 25.95 1.94
C VAL A 347 1.03 27.48 1.94
N ASN A 348 1.26 28.09 3.10
CA ASN A 348 1.31 29.57 3.25
C ASN A 348 2.71 30.13 2.95
N GLU A 349 3.75 29.30 3.06
CA GLU A 349 5.15 29.71 2.89
C GLU A 349 5.78 29.27 1.55
N ALA A 350 5.15 28.30 0.87
CA ALA A 350 5.66 27.77 -0.39
C ALA A 350 5.62 28.81 -1.52
N ASP A 351 6.76 29.01 -2.18
CA ASP A 351 6.87 29.89 -3.35
C ASP A 351 6.18 29.27 -4.58
N MET A 352 6.07 27.95 -4.62
CA MET A 352 5.40 27.23 -5.70
C MET A 352 3.88 27.27 -5.55
N LEU A 353 3.19 28.00 -6.41
CA LEU A 353 1.73 28.09 -6.48
C LEU A 353 1.03 26.73 -6.60
N ASN A 354 1.70 25.73 -7.18
CA ASN A 354 1.17 24.38 -7.36
C ASN A 354 1.09 23.55 -6.06
N ILE A 355 1.75 23.93 -4.97
CA ILE A 355 1.62 23.23 -3.67
C ILE A 355 0.15 23.25 -3.18
N ARG A 356 -0.55 24.37 -3.35
CA ARG A 356 -1.99 24.44 -3.06
C ARG A 356 -2.80 23.46 -3.92
N ALA A 357 -2.44 23.30 -5.20
CA ALA A 357 -3.10 22.33 -6.10
C ALA A 357 -2.84 20.88 -5.69
N LEU A 358 -1.69 20.58 -5.04
CA LEU A 358 -1.38 19.23 -4.55
C LEU A 358 -2.29 18.77 -3.39
N SER A 359 -2.94 19.71 -2.70
CA SER A 359 -3.92 19.39 -1.65
C SER A 359 -5.30 18.99 -2.20
N THR A 360 -5.54 19.20 -3.50
CA THR A 360 -6.79 18.79 -4.15
C THR A 360 -6.74 17.30 -4.48
N THR A 361 -7.79 16.57 -4.11
CA THR A 361 -7.95 15.17 -4.53
C THR A 361 -8.19 15.13 -6.04
N VAL A 362 -7.37 14.38 -6.75
CA VAL A 362 -7.58 14.10 -8.18
C VAL A 362 -8.17 12.70 -8.28
N SER A 363 -9.38 12.62 -8.80
CA SER A 363 -10.08 11.36 -9.09
C SER A 363 -10.14 11.15 -10.59
N LYS A 364 -9.87 9.92 -11.01
CA LYS A 364 -10.03 9.45 -12.38
C LYS A 364 -10.93 8.22 -12.36
N TYR A 365 -11.63 7.98 -13.44
CA TYR A 365 -12.43 6.79 -13.63
C TYR A 365 -11.74 5.85 -14.59
N TYR A 366 -11.91 4.55 -14.38
CA TYR A 366 -11.37 3.55 -15.30
C TYR A 366 -12.45 2.59 -15.77
N ILE A 367 -12.22 2.05 -16.95
CA ILE A 367 -12.89 0.87 -17.47
C ILE A 367 -11.85 -0.07 -18.06
N SER A 368 -12.00 -1.36 -17.81
CA SER A 368 -11.03 -2.40 -18.17
C SER A 368 -11.74 -3.61 -18.74
N TRP A 369 -11.24 -4.15 -19.87
CA TRP A 369 -11.81 -5.31 -20.56
C TRP A 369 -10.75 -6.07 -21.36
N PRO A 370 -10.99 -7.34 -21.78
CA PRO A 370 -10.05 -8.10 -22.60
C PRO A 370 -9.77 -7.41 -23.95
N LYS A 371 -8.48 -7.30 -24.33
CA LYS A 371 -8.04 -6.61 -25.56
C LYS A 371 -8.61 -7.19 -26.86
N ASP A 372 -9.03 -8.44 -26.81
CA ASP A 372 -9.57 -9.14 -27.95
C ASP A 372 -11.10 -8.97 -28.10
N ILE A 373 -11.73 -8.19 -27.24
CA ILE A 373 -13.09 -7.68 -27.41
C ILE A 373 -12.97 -6.34 -28.13
N ASN A 374 -13.53 -6.23 -29.32
CA ASN A 374 -13.55 -4.98 -30.08
C ASN A 374 -14.56 -4.01 -29.45
N ASP A 375 -14.16 -2.76 -29.45
CA ASP A 375 -14.98 -1.61 -28.98
C ASP A 375 -16.20 -1.42 -29.86
#